data_82d0c38da961177d5360e02ff3cfb532
#
_entry.id   82d0c38da961177d5360e02ff3cfb532
#
_cell.length_a   1.000
_cell.length_b   1.000
_cell.length_c   1.000
_cell.angle_alpha   90.00
_cell.angle_beta   90.00
_cell.angle_gamma   90.00
#
_symmetry.space_group_name_H-M   'P 1'
#
loop_
_entity.id
_entity.type
_entity.pdbx_description
1 polymer ?
#
loop_
_entity_poly.entity_id
_entity_poly.type
_entity_poly.pdbx_seq_one_letter_code
_entity_poly.pdbx_strand_id
1 'polypeptide(L)'
;LSSAASDVYKRQMYNFRTDLALERRNLYRTANNIKNEIDGIETEEEKVGDDILTTRVKVLSKQGEEAINKPIGNYITIDIKNLKVANEDEMQKASEVVTKELKALIDKHVSSKDPVLVVGLGNLYVTPDALGPKVINEIDITRHLLEYMPEVLNEDTRSVSAVSPGVLGTTGIETQEILKGIVQNINPKLIIIIDALSSRSIERISSSIQIADTGIVPGAGVGNTRKELTKDSLGVPVIAIGIPTVVEAATIAADSLTMFIQKVQEQAKSNDFLNQLQEEDKYEMIKEVLSPNAVSYTHLRAHETLSDL
;
A
#
# COMPACT_ATOMS: atom_id res chain seq x y z
N LEU A 1 21.52 -28.95 6.59
CA LEU A 1 21.68 -27.55 6.99
C LEU A 1 21.51 -27.46 8.48
N SER A 2 22.47 -26.87 9.23
CA SER A 2 22.41 -26.79 10.69
C SER A 2 21.22 -25.94 11.14
N SER A 3 20.67 -26.16 12.35
CA SER A 3 19.56 -25.39 12.92
C SER A 3 19.84 -23.88 12.89
N ALA A 4 21.09 -23.48 13.11
CA ALA A 4 21.53 -22.09 13.04
C ALA A 4 21.39 -21.46 11.63
N ALA A 5 21.70 -22.21 10.56
CA ALA A 5 21.50 -21.73 9.19
C ALA A 5 20.01 -21.60 8.85
N SER A 6 19.17 -22.51 9.36
CA SER A 6 17.72 -22.42 9.26
C SER A 6 17.16 -21.19 9.99
N ASP A 7 17.68 -20.90 11.18
CA ASP A 7 17.24 -19.74 11.99
C ASP A 7 17.71 -18.40 11.40
N VAL A 8 18.91 -18.36 10.82
CA VAL A 8 19.40 -17.19 10.07
C VAL A 8 18.55 -16.97 8.82
N TYR A 9 18.23 -18.04 8.07
CA TYR A 9 17.38 -17.94 6.88
C TYR A 9 15.96 -17.51 7.24
N LYS A 10 15.37 -18.04 8.31
CA LYS A 10 14.07 -17.58 8.82
C LYS A 10 14.12 -16.10 9.22
N ARG A 11 15.14 -15.66 9.97
CA ARG A 11 15.28 -14.23 10.33
C ARG A 11 15.43 -13.33 9.11
N GLN A 12 16.11 -13.77 8.04
CA GLN A 12 16.23 -13.02 6.78
C GLN A 12 14.90 -12.93 6.03
N MET A 13 14.06 -13.99 6.03
CA MET A 13 12.72 -13.96 5.44
C MET A 13 11.76 -12.98 6.16
N TYR A 14 11.98 -12.68 7.44
CA TYR A 14 11.21 -11.66 8.18
C TYR A 14 11.60 -10.23 7.87
N ASN A 15 12.73 -10.00 7.21
CA ASN A 15 13.26 -8.65 6.93
C ASN A 15 12.78 -8.04 5.61
N PHE A 16 11.89 -8.69 4.87
CA PHE A 16 11.31 -8.06 3.68
C PHE A 16 10.47 -6.85 4.07
N ARG A 17 10.77 -5.74 3.39
CA ARG A 17 10.06 -4.47 3.59
C ARG A 17 8.77 -4.48 2.79
N THR A 18 7.66 -4.39 3.48
CA THR A 18 6.32 -4.23 2.88
C THR A 18 5.38 -3.59 3.88
N ASP A 19 4.49 -2.74 3.38
CA ASP A 19 3.40 -2.13 4.13
C ASP A 19 2.13 -2.98 4.09
N LEU A 20 2.04 -3.96 3.17
CA LEU A 20 0.84 -4.76 2.97
C LEU A 20 0.72 -5.88 4.03
N ALA A 21 -0.42 -5.89 4.74
CA ALA A 21 -0.72 -6.92 5.74
C ALA A 21 -0.83 -8.32 5.13
N LEU A 22 -1.42 -8.43 3.94
CA LEU A 22 -1.51 -9.68 3.19
C LEU A 22 -0.13 -10.27 2.87
N GLU A 23 0.83 -9.44 2.47
CA GLU A 23 2.19 -9.89 2.20
C GLU A 23 2.91 -10.34 3.48
N ARG A 24 2.76 -9.60 4.59
CA ARG A 24 3.29 -9.99 5.90
C ARG A 24 2.75 -11.34 6.35
N ARG A 25 1.43 -11.55 6.22
CA ARG A 25 0.79 -12.83 6.50
C ARG A 25 1.37 -13.97 5.66
N ASN A 26 1.49 -13.77 4.36
CA ASN A 26 2.00 -14.79 3.44
C ASN A 26 3.46 -15.13 3.72
N LEU A 27 4.30 -14.13 3.98
CA LEU A 27 5.70 -14.33 4.39
C LEU A 27 5.80 -15.14 5.69
N TYR A 28 4.99 -14.82 6.70
CA TYR A 28 4.98 -15.55 7.96
C TYR A 28 4.58 -17.00 7.78
N ARG A 29 3.52 -17.28 7.01
CA ARG A 29 3.06 -18.64 6.70
C ARG A 29 4.14 -19.44 5.98
N THR A 30 4.77 -18.84 4.97
CA THR A 30 5.85 -19.50 4.21
C THR A 30 7.05 -19.80 5.09
N ALA A 31 7.51 -18.84 5.90
CA ALA A 31 8.67 -18.99 6.78
C ALA A 31 8.48 -20.06 7.84
N ASN A 32 7.25 -20.27 8.31
CA ASN A 32 6.93 -21.24 9.36
C ASN A 32 6.28 -22.52 8.82
N ASN A 33 6.19 -22.69 7.49
CA ASN A 33 5.52 -23.85 6.84
C ASN A 33 4.07 -24.06 7.33
N ILE A 34 3.34 -22.98 7.60
CA ILE A 34 1.97 -23.03 8.09
C ILE A 34 1.02 -23.23 6.90
N LYS A 35 0.33 -24.37 6.87
CA LYS A 35 -0.67 -24.69 5.84
C LYS A 35 -2.03 -24.07 6.12
N ASN A 36 -2.42 -24.00 7.38
CA ASN A 36 -3.67 -23.40 7.83
C ASN A 36 -3.51 -21.88 8.04
N GLU A 37 -4.54 -21.25 8.59
CA GLU A 37 -4.44 -19.84 8.98
C GLU A 37 -3.56 -19.66 10.22
N ILE A 38 -3.05 -18.45 10.43
CA ILE A 38 -2.25 -18.08 11.60
C ILE A 38 -3.19 -17.89 12.79
N ASP A 39 -2.82 -18.40 13.96
CA ASP A 39 -3.61 -18.18 15.17
C ASP A 39 -3.79 -16.68 15.46
N GLY A 40 -5.04 -16.29 15.67
CA GLY A 40 -5.42 -14.88 15.86
C GLY A 40 -5.51 -14.06 14.60
N ILE A 41 -5.53 -14.70 13.42
CA ILE A 41 -5.80 -14.05 12.12
C ILE A 41 -6.94 -14.79 11.42
N GLU A 42 -7.84 -14.01 10.82
CA GLU A 42 -8.86 -14.51 9.88
C GLU A 42 -8.62 -13.91 8.50
N THR A 43 -8.85 -14.70 7.47
CA THR A 43 -8.73 -14.23 6.08
C THR A 43 -9.94 -14.68 5.28
N GLU A 44 -10.49 -13.74 4.51
CA GLU A 44 -11.58 -13.94 3.58
C GLU A 44 -11.18 -13.41 2.21
N GLU A 45 -11.49 -14.15 1.16
CA GLU A 45 -11.23 -13.76 -0.23
C GLU A 45 -12.55 -13.69 -1.01
N GLU A 46 -12.72 -12.61 -1.77
CA GLU A 46 -13.87 -12.38 -2.66
C GLU A 46 -13.35 -11.98 -4.04
N LYS A 47 -13.81 -12.68 -5.08
CA LYS A 47 -13.53 -12.34 -6.47
C LYS A 47 -14.68 -11.56 -7.06
N VAL A 48 -14.37 -10.45 -7.74
CA VAL A 48 -15.34 -9.66 -8.50
C VAL A 48 -14.94 -9.69 -9.98
N GLY A 49 -15.64 -10.50 -10.74
CA GLY A 49 -15.24 -10.86 -12.11
C GLY A 49 -13.92 -11.65 -12.13
N ASP A 50 -13.19 -11.56 -13.22
CA ASP A 50 -11.91 -12.26 -13.41
C ASP A 50 -10.69 -11.42 -13.01
N ASP A 51 -10.89 -10.11 -12.78
CA ASP A 51 -9.82 -9.13 -12.70
C ASP A 51 -9.62 -8.51 -11.33
N ILE A 52 -10.59 -8.63 -10.42
CA ILE A 52 -10.49 -8.03 -9.09
C ILE A 52 -10.56 -9.13 -8.02
N LEU A 53 -9.54 -9.17 -7.16
CA LEU A 53 -9.50 -10.02 -5.98
C LEU A 53 -9.43 -9.15 -4.72
N THR A 54 -10.42 -9.24 -3.87
CA THR A 54 -10.45 -8.60 -2.55
C THR A 54 -10.06 -9.62 -1.49
N THR A 55 -9.00 -9.37 -0.75
CA THR A 55 -8.56 -10.18 0.40
C THR A 55 -8.69 -9.36 1.67
N ARG A 56 -9.52 -9.82 2.60
CA ARG A 56 -9.71 -9.20 3.92
C ARG A 56 -8.94 -10.00 4.96
N VAL A 57 -7.96 -9.37 5.60
CA VAL A 57 -7.17 -9.93 6.69
C VAL A 57 -7.59 -9.24 7.98
N LYS A 58 -8.09 -9.98 8.96
CA LYS A 58 -8.44 -9.49 10.29
C LYS A 58 -7.43 -9.99 11.29
N VAL A 59 -6.77 -9.08 11.98
CA VAL A 59 -5.92 -9.40 13.13
C VAL A 59 -6.77 -9.29 14.38
N LEU A 60 -6.95 -10.40 15.10
CA LEU A 60 -7.92 -10.51 16.19
C LEU A 60 -7.27 -10.56 17.57
N SER A 61 -5.97 -10.88 17.65
CA SER A 61 -5.28 -11.07 18.91
C SER A 61 -3.84 -10.55 18.87
N LYS A 62 -3.26 -10.40 20.07
CA LYS A 62 -1.83 -10.05 20.23
C LYS A 62 -0.91 -11.06 19.53
N GLN A 63 -1.25 -12.34 19.53
CA GLN A 63 -0.48 -13.37 18.84
C GLN A 63 -0.47 -13.14 17.32
N GLY A 64 -1.62 -12.81 16.75
CA GLY A 64 -1.73 -12.44 15.33
C GLY A 64 -0.96 -11.15 15.00
N GLU A 65 -1.03 -10.14 15.89
CA GLU A 65 -0.28 -8.89 15.76
C GLU A 65 1.24 -9.15 15.73
N GLU A 66 1.75 -9.93 16.65
CA GLU A 66 3.18 -10.29 16.72
C GLU A 66 3.63 -11.12 15.52
N ALA A 67 2.76 -12.04 15.05
CA ALA A 67 3.07 -12.90 13.92
C ALA A 67 3.33 -12.11 12.62
N ILE A 68 2.49 -11.13 12.31
CA ILE A 68 2.60 -10.37 11.05
C ILE A 68 3.08 -8.93 11.25
N ASN A 69 3.37 -8.53 12.48
CA ASN A 69 3.79 -7.19 12.84
C ASN A 69 2.83 -6.10 12.30
N LYS A 70 1.53 -6.32 12.53
CA LYS A 70 0.45 -5.41 12.18
C LYS A 70 -0.54 -5.33 13.33
N PRO A 71 -0.96 -4.12 13.76
CA PRO A 71 -1.91 -3.95 14.86
C PRO A 71 -3.21 -4.73 14.68
N ILE A 72 -3.88 -5.01 15.80
CA ILE A 72 -5.22 -5.62 15.81
C ILE A 72 -6.17 -4.71 15.04
N GLY A 73 -6.89 -5.28 14.03
CA GLY A 73 -7.81 -4.53 13.16
C GLY A 73 -8.04 -5.18 11.82
N ASN A 74 -8.61 -4.43 10.90
CA ASN A 74 -9.00 -4.90 9.57
C ASN A 74 -8.05 -4.34 8.51
N TYR A 75 -7.63 -5.21 7.60
CA TYR A 75 -6.78 -4.88 6.45
C TYR A 75 -7.41 -5.48 5.20
N ILE A 76 -7.76 -4.66 4.25
CA ILE A 76 -8.42 -5.06 3.01
C ILE A 76 -7.44 -4.76 1.88
N THR A 77 -7.04 -5.79 1.15
CA THR A 77 -6.21 -5.66 -0.04
C THR A 77 -7.07 -5.95 -1.26
N ILE A 78 -7.14 -5.03 -2.20
CA ILE A 78 -7.86 -5.14 -3.45
C ILE A 78 -6.81 -5.21 -4.55
N ASP A 79 -6.59 -6.39 -5.09
CA ASP A 79 -5.68 -6.62 -6.21
C ASP A 79 -6.49 -6.50 -7.52
N ILE A 80 -6.09 -5.60 -8.42
CA ILE A 80 -6.77 -5.28 -9.69
C ILE A 80 -5.82 -5.56 -10.83
N LYS A 81 -6.11 -6.57 -11.63
CA LYS A 81 -5.30 -6.89 -12.80
C LYS A 81 -5.35 -5.75 -13.81
N ASN A 82 -4.20 -5.47 -14.43
CA ASN A 82 -4.08 -4.51 -15.52
C ASN A 82 -4.57 -3.07 -15.21
N LEU A 83 -4.67 -2.68 -13.92
CA LEU A 83 -5.16 -1.34 -13.52
C LEU A 83 -4.46 -0.21 -14.28
N LYS A 84 -3.18 -0.36 -14.60
CA LYS A 84 -2.37 0.64 -15.34
C LYS A 84 -2.84 0.91 -16.77
N VAL A 85 -3.56 -0.02 -17.38
CA VAL A 85 -4.05 0.02 -18.75
C VAL A 85 -5.55 -0.20 -18.82
N ALA A 86 -6.23 -0.13 -17.66
CA ALA A 86 -7.65 -0.35 -17.54
C ALA A 86 -8.45 0.68 -18.36
N ASN A 87 -9.49 0.23 -19.00
CA ASN A 87 -10.47 1.08 -19.65
C ASN A 87 -11.46 1.68 -18.62
N GLU A 88 -12.36 2.55 -19.08
CA GLU A 88 -13.33 3.24 -18.20
C GLU A 88 -14.23 2.29 -17.43
N ASP A 89 -14.71 1.21 -18.06
CA ASP A 89 -15.57 0.22 -17.40
C ASP A 89 -14.83 -0.57 -16.33
N GLU A 90 -13.59 -0.91 -16.55
CA GLU A 90 -12.71 -1.59 -15.59
C GLU A 90 -12.39 -0.67 -14.41
N MET A 91 -12.09 0.60 -14.69
CA MET A 91 -11.87 1.63 -13.65
C MET A 91 -13.12 1.86 -12.81
N GLN A 92 -14.29 1.91 -13.44
CA GLN A 92 -15.56 2.05 -12.73
C GLN A 92 -15.82 0.88 -11.79
N LYS A 93 -15.64 -0.38 -12.25
CA LYS A 93 -15.77 -1.57 -11.40
C LYS A 93 -14.79 -1.57 -10.22
N ALA A 94 -13.55 -1.18 -10.48
CA ALA A 94 -12.55 -1.05 -9.42
C ALA A 94 -12.96 -0.01 -8.37
N SER A 95 -13.45 1.16 -8.82
CA SER A 95 -13.96 2.23 -7.96
C SER A 95 -15.14 1.77 -7.10
N GLU A 96 -16.08 1.01 -7.67
CA GLU A 96 -17.24 0.45 -6.95
C GLU A 96 -16.80 -0.51 -5.83
N VAL A 97 -15.81 -1.38 -6.09
CA VAL A 97 -15.27 -2.29 -5.09
C VAL A 97 -14.57 -1.52 -3.97
N VAL A 98 -13.71 -0.55 -4.31
CA VAL A 98 -13.03 0.30 -3.32
C VAL A 98 -14.05 1.07 -2.49
N THR A 99 -15.06 1.66 -3.13
CA THR A 99 -16.14 2.40 -2.45
C THR A 99 -16.91 1.52 -1.48
N LYS A 100 -17.29 0.30 -1.89
CA LYS A 100 -17.98 -0.68 -1.03
C LYS A 100 -17.17 -0.98 0.23
N GLU A 101 -15.88 -1.30 0.09
CA GLU A 101 -15.01 -1.66 1.20
C GLU A 101 -14.73 -0.45 2.12
N LEU A 102 -14.43 0.69 1.53
CA LEU A 102 -14.17 1.92 2.28
C LEU A 102 -15.41 2.38 3.06
N LYS A 103 -16.57 2.38 2.40
CA LYS A 103 -17.85 2.75 3.04
C LYS A 103 -18.15 1.83 4.22
N ALA A 104 -17.97 0.52 4.07
CA ALA A 104 -18.19 -0.45 5.14
C ALA A 104 -17.30 -0.20 6.37
N LEU A 105 -16.08 0.31 6.19
CA LEU A 105 -15.22 0.72 7.30
C LEU A 105 -15.63 2.08 7.88
N ILE A 106 -15.95 3.06 7.05
CA ILE A 106 -16.40 4.40 7.50
C ILE A 106 -17.66 4.26 8.37
N ASP A 107 -18.65 3.50 7.93
CA ASP A 107 -19.93 3.32 8.61
C ASP A 107 -19.80 2.65 10.00
N LYS A 108 -18.68 1.95 10.26
CA LYS A 108 -18.37 1.42 11.60
C LYS A 108 -17.94 2.48 12.60
N HIS A 109 -17.43 3.62 12.14
CA HIS A 109 -16.81 4.63 12.99
C HIS A 109 -17.63 5.91 13.10
N VAL A 110 -18.38 6.29 12.04
CA VAL A 110 -19.05 7.58 11.96
C VAL A 110 -20.37 7.49 11.21
N SER A 111 -21.30 8.39 11.55
CA SER A 111 -22.57 8.57 10.83
C SER A 111 -22.37 9.35 9.51
N SER A 112 -23.41 9.41 8.65
CA SER A 112 -23.32 10.09 7.35
C SER A 112 -23.03 11.60 7.45
N LYS A 113 -23.39 12.26 8.54
CA LYS A 113 -23.23 13.71 8.75
C LYS A 113 -21.97 14.10 9.54
N ASP A 114 -21.26 13.12 10.12
CA ASP A 114 -20.06 13.41 10.90
C ASP A 114 -18.94 13.98 10.03
N PRO A 115 -18.24 15.05 10.51
CA PRO A 115 -17.18 15.68 9.74
C PRO A 115 -15.97 14.76 9.59
N VAL A 116 -15.39 14.76 8.37
CA VAL A 116 -14.24 13.95 8.01
C VAL A 116 -13.08 14.84 7.57
N LEU A 117 -11.87 14.48 8.00
CA LEU A 117 -10.63 15.05 7.51
C LEU A 117 -9.94 14.05 6.58
N VAL A 118 -9.64 14.44 5.35
CA VAL A 118 -8.82 13.65 4.43
C VAL A 118 -7.40 14.19 4.41
N VAL A 119 -6.42 13.32 4.54
CA VAL A 119 -5.00 13.68 4.63
C VAL A 119 -4.24 12.96 3.53
N GLY A 120 -3.60 13.71 2.66
CA GLY A 120 -2.69 13.16 1.63
C GLY A 120 -1.25 13.24 2.10
N LEU A 121 -0.64 12.10 2.44
CA LEU A 121 0.76 12.02 2.83
C LEU A 121 1.66 11.98 1.60
N GLY A 122 2.89 12.42 1.77
CA GLY A 122 3.94 12.33 0.78
C GLY A 122 4.42 13.68 0.26
N ASN A 123 5.27 13.62 -0.76
CA ASN A 123 5.88 14.78 -1.41
C ASN A 123 5.39 14.86 -2.86
N LEU A 124 4.68 15.95 -3.20
CA LEU A 124 4.15 16.18 -4.55
C LEU A 124 5.24 16.17 -5.63
N TYR A 125 6.45 16.58 -5.27
CA TYR A 125 7.60 16.68 -6.20
C TYR A 125 8.40 15.37 -6.34
N VAL A 126 8.00 14.30 -5.66
CA VAL A 126 8.64 12.98 -5.74
C VAL A 126 7.59 12.00 -6.27
N THR A 127 7.66 11.64 -7.55
CA THR A 127 6.62 10.87 -8.25
C THR A 127 6.13 9.63 -7.47
N PRO A 128 7.00 8.74 -6.95
CA PRO A 128 6.52 7.59 -6.19
C PRO A 128 5.90 7.93 -4.84
N ASP A 129 6.04 9.16 -4.36
CA ASP A 129 5.52 9.65 -3.07
C ASP A 129 4.40 10.71 -3.26
N ALA A 130 3.98 10.97 -4.48
CA ALA A 130 3.03 12.05 -4.80
C ALA A 130 1.55 11.63 -4.72
N LEU A 131 1.24 10.37 -4.42
CA LEU A 131 -0.13 9.85 -4.45
C LEU A 131 -1.08 10.66 -3.57
N GLY A 132 -0.76 10.78 -2.28
CA GLY A 132 -1.60 11.51 -1.32
C GLY A 132 -1.87 12.95 -1.73
N PRO A 133 -0.84 13.78 -1.99
CA PRO A 133 -1.02 15.16 -2.46
C PRO A 133 -1.85 15.28 -3.73
N LYS A 134 -1.69 14.39 -4.71
CA LYS A 134 -2.48 14.41 -5.95
C LYS A 134 -3.95 14.10 -5.69
N VAL A 135 -4.25 13.10 -4.87
CA VAL A 135 -5.64 12.75 -4.53
C VAL A 135 -6.33 13.90 -3.80
N ILE A 136 -5.63 14.62 -2.91
CA ILE A 136 -6.20 15.79 -2.21
C ILE A 136 -6.64 16.89 -3.19
N ASN A 137 -5.96 17.05 -4.32
CA ASN A 137 -6.33 18.05 -5.32
C ASN A 137 -7.60 17.67 -6.11
N GLU A 138 -8.00 16.41 -6.09
CA GLU A 138 -9.16 15.88 -6.83
C GLU A 138 -10.39 15.64 -5.93
N ILE A 139 -10.27 15.81 -4.61
CA ILE A 139 -11.37 15.57 -3.68
C ILE A 139 -12.28 16.79 -3.56
N ASP A 140 -13.59 16.57 -3.59
CA ASP A 140 -14.59 17.58 -3.30
C ASP A 140 -14.57 17.97 -1.81
N ILE A 141 -14.19 19.20 -1.53
CA ILE A 141 -14.13 19.78 -0.19
C ILE A 141 -15.41 20.54 0.10
N THR A 142 -16.14 20.16 1.12
CA THR A 142 -17.50 20.68 1.39
C THR A 142 -17.59 21.49 2.69
N ARG A 143 -16.61 21.40 3.61
CA ARG A 143 -16.70 22.08 4.91
C ARG A 143 -16.93 23.57 4.80
N HIS A 144 -16.17 24.27 3.96
CA HIS A 144 -16.31 25.72 3.76
C HIS A 144 -17.64 26.08 3.08
N LEU A 145 -18.15 25.21 2.19
CA LEU A 145 -19.44 25.43 1.54
C LEU A 145 -20.59 25.30 2.54
N LEU A 146 -20.53 24.32 3.46
CA LEU A 146 -21.52 24.18 4.54
C LEU A 146 -21.50 25.37 5.49
N GLU A 147 -20.35 26.01 5.69
CA GLU A 147 -20.20 27.16 6.60
C GLU A 147 -20.65 28.47 5.95
N TYR A 148 -20.33 28.70 4.67
CA TYR A 148 -20.50 29.99 4.01
C TYR A 148 -21.60 30.03 2.94
N MET A 149 -21.96 28.88 2.34
CA MET A 149 -22.93 28.76 1.24
C MET A 149 -23.74 27.46 1.35
N PRO A 150 -24.42 27.20 2.49
CA PRO A 150 -25.13 25.94 2.70
C PRO A 150 -26.24 25.69 1.66
N GLU A 151 -26.78 26.73 1.05
CA GLU A 151 -27.84 26.66 0.05
C GLU A 151 -27.42 25.99 -1.28
N VAL A 152 -26.12 25.88 -1.56
CA VAL A 152 -25.62 25.22 -2.79
C VAL A 152 -25.44 23.70 -2.62
N LEU A 153 -25.64 23.18 -1.40
CA LEU A 153 -25.42 21.79 -1.05
C LEU A 153 -26.74 21.09 -0.67
N ASN A 154 -26.75 19.77 -0.84
CA ASN A 154 -27.83 18.94 -0.36
C ASN A 154 -27.78 18.83 1.19
N GLU A 155 -28.95 18.69 1.82
CA GLU A 155 -29.06 18.55 3.29
C GLU A 155 -28.25 17.39 3.89
N ASP A 156 -27.98 16.34 3.08
CA ASP A 156 -27.21 15.17 3.50
C ASP A 156 -25.71 15.26 3.16
N THR A 157 -25.24 16.41 2.68
CA THR A 157 -23.83 16.60 2.35
C THR A 157 -22.97 16.53 3.60
N ARG A 158 -21.98 15.64 3.60
CA ARG A 158 -21.00 15.50 4.68
C ARG A 158 -20.01 16.67 4.67
N SER A 159 -19.63 17.14 5.86
CA SER A 159 -18.52 18.08 6.01
C SER A 159 -17.18 17.39 5.77
N VAL A 160 -16.51 17.71 4.66
CA VAL A 160 -15.19 17.17 4.28
C VAL A 160 -14.18 18.31 4.24
N SER A 161 -13.09 18.11 4.98
CA SER A 161 -11.88 18.94 4.90
C SER A 161 -10.74 18.09 4.34
N ALA A 162 -9.80 18.71 3.65
CA ALA A 162 -8.62 17.99 3.15
C ALA A 162 -7.35 18.80 3.38
N VAL A 163 -6.22 18.08 3.55
CA VAL A 163 -4.89 18.69 3.71
C VAL A 163 -3.80 17.76 3.20
N SER A 164 -2.82 18.34 2.54
CA SER A 164 -1.52 17.70 2.26
C SER A 164 -0.45 18.40 3.12
N PRO A 165 -0.02 17.81 4.25
CA PRO A 165 0.87 18.48 5.20
C PRO A 165 2.32 18.58 4.72
N GLY A 166 2.66 17.90 3.63
CA GLY A 166 4.04 17.74 3.18
C GLY A 166 4.82 16.71 4.02
N VAL A 167 6.13 16.70 3.85
CA VAL A 167 7.04 15.78 4.53
C VAL A 167 7.96 16.52 5.50
N LEU A 168 8.49 15.80 6.50
CA LEU A 168 9.40 16.37 7.51
C LEU A 168 10.57 17.14 6.87
N GLY A 169 11.13 16.62 5.78
CA GLY A 169 12.25 17.25 5.08
C GLY A 169 11.94 18.62 4.47
N THR A 170 10.65 18.91 4.16
CA THR A 170 10.22 20.20 3.62
C THR A 170 9.64 21.14 4.66
N THR A 171 9.01 20.60 5.70
CA THR A 171 8.30 21.39 6.72
C THR A 171 9.12 21.60 7.99
N GLY A 172 10.06 20.70 8.30
CA GLY A 172 10.75 20.65 9.60
C GLY A 172 9.88 20.19 10.77
N ILE A 173 8.63 19.78 10.51
CA ILE A 173 7.62 19.42 11.53
C ILE A 173 7.12 18.01 11.25
N GLU A 174 7.03 17.18 12.30
CA GLU A 174 6.44 15.86 12.17
C GLU A 174 4.96 15.95 11.75
N THR A 175 4.55 15.13 10.80
CA THR A 175 3.18 15.09 10.29
C THR A 175 2.15 14.89 11.41
N GLN A 176 2.48 14.05 12.40
CA GLN A 176 1.62 13.85 13.57
C GLN A 176 1.37 15.15 14.35
N GLU A 177 2.36 16.02 14.49
CA GLU A 177 2.24 17.30 15.20
C GLU A 177 1.32 18.27 14.44
N ILE A 178 1.49 18.34 13.12
CA ILE A 178 0.62 19.14 12.25
C ILE A 178 -0.83 18.66 12.37
N LEU A 179 -1.05 17.35 12.26
CA LEU A 179 -2.40 16.77 12.31
C LEU A 179 -3.05 16.95 13.67
N LYS A 180 -2.33 16.83 14.78
CA LYS A 180 -2.84 17.13 16.12
C LYS A 180 -3.37 18.56 16.23
N GLY A 181 -2.63 19.53 15.69
CA GLY A 181 -3.08 20.92 15.65
C GLY A 181 -4.35 21.10 14.82
N ILE A 182 -4.44 20.45 13.66
CA ILE A 182 -5.63 20.49 12.81
C ILE A 182 -6.82 19.85 13.53
N VAL A 183 -6.67 18.65 14.08
CA VAL A 183 -7.73 17.90 14.78
C VAL A 183 -8.32 18.74 15.92
N GLN A 184 -7.49 19.41 16.70
CA GLN A 184 -7.93 20.27 17.80
C GLN A 184 -8.80 21.45 17.33
N ASN A 185 -8.56 21.97 16.13
CA ASN A 185 -9.26 23.13 15.61
C ASN A 185 -10.56 22.79 14.85
N ILE A 186 -10.57 21.69 14.07
CA ILE A 186 -11.72 21.38 13.21
C ILE A 186 -12.58 20.22 13.75
N ASN A 187 -12.13 19.51 14.80
CA ASN A 187 -12.84 18.42 15.47
C ASN A 187 -13.44 17.36 14.53
N PRO A 188 -12.67 16.77 13.61
CA PRO A 188 -13.19 15.73 12.75
C PRO A 188 -13.57 14.50 13.58
N LYS A 189 -14.54 13.71 13.10
CA LYS A 189 -14.93 12.44 13.74
C LYS A 189 -14.22 11.24 13.17
N LEU A 190 -13.61 11.41 11.99
CA LEU A 190 -12.82 10.41 11.30
C LEU A 190 -11.72 11.11 10.50
N ILE A 191 -10.55 10.47 10.45
CA ILE A 191 -9.46 10.86 9.55
C ILE A 191 -9.29 9.75 8.53
N ILE A 192 -9.25 10.10 7.24
CA ILE A 192 -8.87 9.21 6.15
C ILE A 192 -7.50 9.64 5.67
N ILE A 193 -6.53 8.75 5.74
CA ILE A 193 -5.14 9.03 5.32
C ILE A 193 -4.87 8.30 4.02
N ILE A 194 -4.32 9.01 3.03
CA ILE A 194 -3.92 8.47 1.74
C ILE A 194 -2.41 8.55 1.63
N ASP A 195 -1.76 7.42 1.32
CA ASP A 195 -0.29 7.32 1.27
C ASP A 195 0.19 6.39 0.16
N ALA A 196 1.41 6.61 -0.28
CA ALA A 196 2.15 5.71 -1.15
C ALA A 196 2.81 4.61 -0.31
N LEU A 197 2.58 3.35 -0.66
CA LEU A 197 3.06 2.20 0.10
C LEU A 197 4.26 1.52 -0.58
N SER A 198 4.98 0.72 0.19
CA SER A 198 5.94 -0.25 -0.31
C SER A 198 5.33 -1.66 -0.35
N SER A 199 5.51 -2.37 -1.45
CA SER A 199 5.18 -3.79 -1.57
C SER A 199 6.43 -4.64 -1.69
N ARG A 200 6.28 -5.93 -1.40
CA ARG A 200 7.29 -6.94 -1.72
C ARG A 200 7.17 -7.40 -3.18
N SER A 201 5.97 -7.42 -3.75
CA SER A 201 5.76 -7.89 -5.12
C SER A 201 5.71 -6.74 -6.11
N ILE A 202 6.49 -6.86 -7.20
CA ILE A 202 6.45 -5.93 -8.34
C ILE A 202 5.07 -5.90 -8.98
N GLU A 203 4.36 -7.03 -9.01
CA GLU A 203 3.04 -7.17 -9.62
C GLU A 203 1.99 -6.26 -8.94
N ARG A 204 2.20 -5.93 -7.66
CA ARG A 204 1.29 -5.08 -6.88
C ARG A 204 1.52 -3.59 -7.04
N ILE A 205 2.64 -3.18 -7.65
CA ILE A 205 2.90 -1.76 -7.90
C ILE A 205 1.83 -1.19 -8.81
N SER A 206 1.12 -0.17 -8.32
CA SER A 206 0.02 0.51 -9.00
C SER A 206 -1.09 -0.45 -9.49
N SER A 207 -1.23 -1.60 -8.83
CA SER A 207 -2.22 -2.64 -9.16
C SER A 207 -2.95 -3.18 -7.93
N SER A 208 -2.57 -2.74 -6.74
CA SER A 208 -3.21 -3.12 -5.48
C SER A 208 -3.55 -1.89 -4.66
N ILE A 209 -4.65 -1.94 -3.93
CA ILE A 209 -5.06 -0.91 -2.97
C ILE A 209 -5.21 -1.60 -1.61
N GLN A 210 -4.57 -1.06 -0.57
CA GLN A 210 -4.81 -1.50 0.80
C GLN A 210 -5.61 -0.47 1.57
N ILE A 211 -6.66 -0.91 2.27
CA ILE A 211 -7.45 -0.11 3.21
C ILE A 211 -7.32 -0.74 4.59
N ALA A 212 -7.07 0.06 5.62
CA ALA A 212 -6.92 -0.41 7.00
C ALA A 212 -7.57 0.56 7.99
N ASP A 213 -8.19 0.04 9.06
CA ASP A 213 -8.79 0.84 10.13
C ASP A 213 -7.88 1.03 11.36
N THR A 214 -6.62 0.65 11.24
CA THR A 214 -5.60 0.73 12.30
C THR A 214 -4.74 2.00 12.22
N GLY A 215 -4.94 2.82 11.20
CA GLY A 215 -4.02 3.92 10.88
C GLY A 215 -2.79 3.46 10.11
N ILE A 216 -1.73 4.26 10.15
CA ILE A 216 -0.50 4.05 9.38
C ILE A 216 0.73 4.52 10.16
N VAL A 217 1.86 3.87 9.89
CA VAL A 217 3.21 4.35 10.26
C VAL A 217 3.92 4.78 8.98
N PRO A 218 3.94 6.08 8.67
CA PRO A 218 4.51 6.57 7.41
C PRO A 218 5.97 6.17 7.25
N GLY A 219 6.35 5.73 6.05
CA GLY A 219 7.72 5.35 5.72
C GLY A 219 8.20 4.02 6.30
N ALA A 220 7.37 3.25 7.01
CA ALA A 220 7.76 1.97 7.60
C ALA A 220 8.25 0.97 6.54
N GLY A 221 7.56 0.89 5.42
CA GLY A 221 7.91 -0.01 4.31
C GLY A 221 9.21 0.32 3.59
N VAL A 222 9.74 1.53 3.75
CA VAL A 222 11.03 1.96 3.17
C VAL A 222 12.13 2.15 4.22
N GLY A 223 11.86 1.78 5.48
CA GLY A 223 12.82 1.88 6.58
C GLY A 223 13.03 3.29 7.11
N ASN A 224 12.17 4.23 6.76
CA ASN A 224 12.17 5.61 7.22
C ASN A 224 10.97 5.86 8.15
N THR A 225 10.90 5.10 9.23
CA THR A 225 9.78 5.12 10.17
C THR A 225 9.59 6.49 10.80
N ARG A 226 8.39 7.05 10.65
CA ARG A 226 7.92 8.29 11.27
C ARG A 226 7.01 7.99 12.46
N LYS A 227 6.57 9.04 13.17
CA LYS A 227 5.58 8.91 14.22
C LYS A 227 4.26 8.34 13.63
N GLU A 228 3.68 7.39 14.32
CA GLU A 228 2.45 6.74 13.90
C GLU A 228 1.25 7.69 13.86
N LEU A 229 0.35 7.44 12.92
CA LEU A 229 -0.90 8.16 12.74
C LEU A 229 -2.05 7.18 12.98
N THR A 230 -2.42 7.04 14.24
CA THR A 230 -3.40 6.07 14.74
C THR A 230 -4.46 6.79 15.58
N LYS A 231 -5.53 6.07 15.93
CA LYS A 231 -6.54 6.58 16.85
C LYS A 231 -5.92 7.01 18.19
N ASP A 232 -4.97 6.25 18.71
CA ASP A 232 -4.33 6.54 20.00
C ASP A 232 -3.46 7.80 19.93
N SER A 233 -2.78 8.01 18.82
CA SER A 233 -1.91 9.17 18.63
C SER A 233 -2.66 10.46 18.29
N LEU A 234 -3.79 10.38 17.58
CA LEU A 234 -4.54 11.53 17.09
C LEU A 234 -5.86 11.79 17.86
N GLY A 235 -6.31 10.83 18.68
CA GLY A 235 -7.55 10.92 19.46
C GLY A 235 -8.84 10.74 18.63
N VAL A 236 -8.72 10.39 17.35
CA VAL A 236 -9.81 10.24 16.38
C VAL A 236 -9.59 8.95 15.58
N PRO A 237 -10.63 8.16 15.25
CA PRO A 237 -10.49 7.00 14.38
C PRO A 237 -9.77 7.36 13.08
N VAL A 238 -8.91 6.45 12.63
CA VAL A 238 -8.09 6.65 11.41
C VAL A 238 -8.28 5.47 10.48
N ILE A 239 -8.67 5.75 9.25
CA ILE A 239 -8.64 4.79 8.13
C ILE A 239 -7.50 5.19 7.22
N ALA A 240 -6.62 4.25 6.90
CA ALA A 240 -5.53 4.44 5.95
C ALA A 240 -5.87 3.76 4.62
N ILE A 241 -5.62 4.46 3.52
CA ILE A 241 -5.73 3.94 2.14
C ILE A 241 -4.36 4.12 1.51
N GLY A 242 -3.84 3.08 0.88
CA GLY A 242 -2.56 3.19 0.21
C GLY A 242 -2.44 2.33 -1.03
N ILE A 243 -1.61 2.80 -1.95
CA ILE A 243 -1.27 2.09 -3.18
C ILE A 243 0.24 1.86 -3.19
N PRO A 244 0.71 0.62 -3.43
CA PRO A 244 2.13 0.37 -3.61
C PRO A 244 2.68 1.10 -4.83
N THR A 245 3.69 1.93 -4.61
CA THR A 245 4.39 2.68 -5.66
C THR A 245 5.85 2.30 -5.77
N VAL A 246 6.40 1.64 -4.73
CA VAL A 246 7.80 1.24 -4.67
C VAL A 246 7.94 -0.21 -4.21
N VAL A 247 9.05 -0.83 -4.63
CA VAL A 247 9.52 -2.14 -4.17
C VAL A 247 11.02 -2.05 -3.89
N GLU A 248 11.50 -2.81 -2.92
CA GLU A 248 12.91 -2.82 -2.58
C GLU A 248 13.73 -3.44 -3.72
N ALA A 249 14.81 -2.76 -4.14
CA ALA A 249 15.67 -3.22 -5.24
C ALA A 249 16.25 -4.64 -4.99
N ALA A 250 16.58 -4.96 -3.74
CA ALA A 250 17.05 -6.30 -3.36
C ALA A 250 15.98 -7.38 -3.61
N THR A 251 14.71 -7.05 -3.43
CA THR A 251 13.59 -7.95 -3.74
C THR A 251 13.50 -8.22 -5.25
N ILE A 252 13.62 -7.17 -6.07
CA ILE A 252 13.63 -7.31 -7.54
C ILE A 252 14.74 -8.24 -7.97
N ALA A 253 15.96 -8.03 -7.47
CA ALA A 253 17.11 -8.84 -7.79
C ALA A 253 16.93 -10.32 -7.36
N ALA A 254 16.39 -10.55 -6.16
CA ALA A 254 16.15 -11.89 -5.63
C ALA A 254 15.07 -12.65 -6.43
N ASP A 255 13.97 -11.98 -6.77
CA ASP A 255 12.89 -12.57 -7.57
C ASP A 255 13.36 -12.87 -8.99
N SER A 256 14.13 -11.96 -9.61
CA SER A 256 14.75 -12.17 -10.92
C SER A 256 15.68 -13.37 -10.91
N LEU A 257 16.54 -13.50 -9.90
CA LEU A 257 17.43 -14.66 -9.75
C LEU A 257 16.65 -15.97 -9.57
N THR A 258 15.58 -15.94 -8.78
CA THR A 258 14.73 -17.11 -8.56
C THR A 258 14.07 -17.59 -9.86
N MET A 259 13.52 -16.67 -10.64
CA MET A 259 12.90 -16.98 -11.93
C MET A 259 13.95 -17.47 -12.95
N PHE A 260 15.14 -16.88 -12.94
CA PHE A 260 16.25 -17.36 -13.76
C PHE A 260 16.62 -18.82 -13.42
N ILE A 261 16.78 -19.12 -12.12
CA ILE A 261 17.07 -20.49 -11.66
C ILE A 261 15.96 -21.47 -12.08
N GLN A 262 14.69 -21.09 -11.95
CA GLN A 262 13.56 -21.92 -12.38
C GLN A 262 13.58 -22.19 -13.88
N LYS A 263 13.78 -21.17 -14.73
CA LYS A 263 13.90 -21.34 -16.19
C LYS A 263 15.08 -22.25 -16.54
N VAL A 264 16.23 -22.08 -15.88
CA VAL A 264 17.40 -22.96 -16.06
C VAL A 264 17.07 -24.40 -15.66
N GLN A 265 16.38 -24.63 -14.56
CA GLN A 265 15.98 -25.98 -14.10
C GLN A 265 14.98 -26.64 -15.05
N GLU A 266 14.04 -25.89 -15.62
CA GLU A 266 13.08 -26.37 -16.60
C GLU A 266 13.75 -26.76 -17.93
N GLN A 267 14.78 -26.02 -18.35
CA GLN A 267 15.52 -26.24 -19.58
C GLN A 267 16.74 -27.18 -19.43
N ALA A 268 17.23 -27.37 -18.19
CA ALA A 268 18.43 -28.13 -17.85
C ALA A 268 18.28 -29.67 -17.99
N LYS A 269 17.47 -30.14 -18.96
CA LYS A 269 17.61 -31.51 -19.45
C LYS A 269 18.94 -31.73 -20.24
N SER A 270 19.73 -30.66 -20.44
CA SER A 270 21.11 -30.76 -20.98
C SER A 270 22.05 -29.84 -20.17
N ASN A 271 23.14 -30.40 -19.64
CA ASN A 271 24.18 -29.71 -18.87
C ASN A 271 24.91 -28.56 -19.63
N ASP A 272 24.63 -28.36 -20.92
CA ASP A 272 25.28 -27.37 -21.77
C ASP A 272 24.60 -26.01 -21.83
N PHE A 273 23.36 -25.87 -21.33
CA PHE A 273 22.55 -24.66 -21.48
C PHE A 273 23.18 -23.45 -20.78
N LEU A 274 23.70 -23.63 -19.56
CA LEU A 274 24.31 -22.54 -18.78
C LEU A 274 25.57 -21.95 -19.43
N ASN A 275 26.34 -22.79 -20.12
CA ASN A 275 27.57 -22.38 -20.78
C ASN A 275 27.34 -21.69 -22.15
N GLN A 276 26.13 -21.81 -22.68
CA GLN A 276 25.74 -21.23 -23.97
C GLN A 276 24.97 -19.91 -23.85
N LEU A 277 24.52 -19.52 -22.62
CA LEU A 277 23.83 -18.26 -22.39
C LEU A 277 24.77 -17.07 -22.63
N GLN A 278 24.51 -16.33 -23.70
CA GLN A 278 25.16 -15.05 -23.98
C GLN A 278 24.66 -13.97 -23.03
N GLU A 279 25.38 -12.85 -22.92
CA GLU A 279 24.96 -11.72 -22.07
C GLU A 279 23.62 -11.10 -22.52
N GLU A 280 23.36 -11.13 -23.85
CA GLU A 280 22.08 -10.72 -24.44
C GLU A 280 20.93 -11.61 -23.97
N ASP A 281 21.13 -12.93 -23.90
CA ASP A 281 20.10 -13.87 -23.43
C ASP A 281 19.77 -13.64 -21.97
N LYS A 282 20.78 -13.40 -21.14
CA LYS A 282 20.60 -13.04 -19.72
C LYS A 282 19.85 -11.71 -19.56
N TYR A 283 20.20 -10.72 -20.38
CA TYR A 283 19.56 -9.41 -20.37
C TYR A 283 18.09 -9.51 -20.77
N GLU A 284 17.77 -10.21 -21.87
CA GLU A 284 16.38 -10.39 -22.32
C GLU A 284 15.54 -11.20 -21.31
N MET A 285 16.12 -12.23 -20.67
CA MET A 285 15.45 -12.97 -19.59
C MET A 285 15.14 -12.08 -18.39
N ILE A 286 16.07 -11.24 -17.94
CA ILE A 286 15.87 -10.28 -16.86
C ILE A 286 14.83 -9.23 -17.26
N LYS A 287 14.91 -8.74 -18.49
CA LYS A 287 13.98 -7.77 -19.05
C LYS A 287 12.56 -8.32 -19.13
N GLU A 288 12.38 -9.58 -19.53
CA GLU A 288 11.07 -10.23 -19.55
C GLU A 288 10.43 -10.30 -18.16
N VAL A 289 11.23 -10.55 -17.12
CA VAL A 289 10.80 -10.54 -15.72
C VAL A 289 10.45 -9.13 -15.22
N LEU A 290 11.24 -8.13 -15.62
CA LEU A 290 11.08 -6.75 -15.14
C LEU A 290 10.11 -5.94 -16.01
N SER A 291 9.88 -6.36 -17.27
CA SER A 291 9.42 -5.52 -18.37
C SER A 291 8.05 -4.85 -18.21
N PRO A 292 6.98 -5.44 -17.68
CA PRO A 292 5.75 -4.64 -17.61
C PRO A 292 5.79 -3.54 -16.53
N ASN A 293 6.56 -3.75 -15.46
CA ASN A 293 6.48 -2.95 -14.24
C ASN A 293 7.70 -2.04 -14.00
N ALA A 294 8.90 -2.49 -14.37
CA ALA A 294 10.12 -1.73 -14.12
C ALA A 294 10.33 -0.58 -15.12
N VAL A 295 9.85 -0.70 -16.36
CA VAL A 295 9.92 0.38 -17.36
C VAL A 295 9.15 1.62 -16.89
N SER A 296 8.03 1.44 -16.19
CA SER A 296 7.25 2.52 -15.61
C SER A 296 8.05 3.33 -14.58
N TYR A 297 8.83 2.64 -13.72
CA TYR A 297 9.59 3.27 -12.65
C TYR A 297 10.86 3.99 -13.14
N THR A 298 11.61 3.37 -14.06
CA THR A 298 12.83 3.97 -14.62
C THR A 298 12.55 5.14 -15.56
N HIS A 299 11.47 5.10 -16.34
CA HIS A 299 11.04 6.21 -17.20
C HIS A 299 10.56 7.41 -16.40
N LEU A 300 9.80 7.20 -15.31
CA LEU A 300 9.35 8.28 -14.44
C LEU A 300 10.54 9.01 -13.78
N ARG A 301 11.56 8.28 -13.34
CA ARG A 301 12.77 8.88 -12.75
C ARG A 301 13.64 9.62 -13.77
N ALA A 302 13.72 9.15 -15.01
CA ALA A 302 14.45 9.84 -16.08
C ALA A 302 13.76 11.16 -16.50
N HIS A 303 12.43 11.23 -16.46
CA HIS A 303 11.68 12.46 -16.73
C HIS A 303 11.85 13.50 -15.60
N GLU A 304 11.93 13.07 -14.36
CA GLU A 304 12.14 13.98 -13.22
C GLU A 304 13.53 14.63 -13.25
N THR A 305 14.58 13.86 -13.60
CA THR A 305 15.95 14.39 -13.71
C THR A 305 16.16 15.32 -14.90
N LEU A 306 15.30 15.27 -15.91
CA LEU A 306 15.37 16.18 -17.08
C LEU A 306 14.55 17.46 -16.90
N SER A 307 13.59 17.49 -15.97
CA SER A 307 12.82 18.70 -15.64
C SER A 307 13.51 19.60 -14.60
N ASP A 308 14.53 19.08 -13.91
CA ASP A 308 15.30 19.82 -12.90
C ASP A 308 16.63 20.38 -13.45
N LEU A 309 16.90 20.21 -14.76
CA LEU A 309 18.01 20.81 -15.51
C LEU A 309 17.51 21.92 -16.47
#